data_5cff83a7d4256f1e6f265fb42e813762
#
_entry.id   5cff83a7d4256f1e6f265fb42e813762
#
_cell.length_a   1.000
_cell.length_b   1.000
_cell.length_c   1.000
_cell.angle_alpha   90.00
_cell.angle_beta   90.00
_cell.angle_gamma   90.00
#
_symmetry.space_group_name_H-M   'P 1'
#
loop_
_entity.id
_entity.type
_entity.pdbx_description
1 polymer ?
#
loop_
_entity_poly.entity_id
_entity_poly.type
_entity_poly.pdbx_seq_one_letter_code
_entity_poly.pdbx_strand_id
1 'polypeptide(L)'
;HDAVRPLVSQRILNDVIEALKDHRAIDVAIPSADTIIEVDDKGYISSIPDRSKLRRGQTPQAFDRQLIADAYERALKDPQFKTTDDCGVVRKYSDEPVFVVRGEESNMKLTYREDTYMLDKLFQLKNTEPQDISHVGDIFRDKVAVVFGGSYGIGKNIVEMLEQSGARVFSYSRTENHIDVGQREDVARALTEAHEQAGRIDYVICTAGVLNKEPLTTMDYATIQAAVQTNYLGTVNVALEAHPYLKQTEGKLIFFTSSSYTRGRAFYSIYSSTKAAIVNFVQAVAQEWDGDGIKINCINPERTKTPMRQKNFGIEPDDTLLMPERVAEATLRTLVSDCTGQVIDVRRKVEN
;
A
#
# COMPACT_ATOMS: atom_id res chain seq x y z
N HIS A 1 11.84 20.43 9.00
CA HIS A 1 11.45 19.49 7.94
C HIS A 1 10.52 20.14 6.95
N ASP A 2 10.71 19.87 5.67
CA ASP A 2 9.84 20.36 4.59
C ASP A 2 8.46 19.67 4.62
N ALA A 3 7.38 20.43 4.69
CA ALA A 3 6.02 19.89 4.58
C ALA A 3 5.78 19.17 3.23
N VAL A 4 6.51 19.54 2.18
CA VAL A 4 6.48 18.93 0.85
C VAL A 4 7.32 17.65 0.71
N ARG A 5 7.79 17.06 1.82
CA ARG A 5 8.42 15.73 1.88
C ARG A 5 7.62 14.80 2.80
N PRO A 6 6.43 14.38 2.40
CA PRO A 6 5.50 13.68 3.27
C PRO A 6 5.91 12.23 3.61
N LEU A 7 6.97 11.71 2.96
CA LEU A 7 7.40 10.32 3.10
C LEU A 7 8.67 10.16 3.96
N VAL A 8 8.97 11.10 4.85
CA VAL A 8 10.04 10.92 5.84
C VAL A 8 9.78 9.65 6.66
N SER A 9 10.79 8.79 6.79
CA SER A 9 10.67 7.54 7.54
C SER A 9 11.06 7.71 9.01
N GLN A 10 10.54 6.83 9.87
CA GLN A 10 10.94 6.76 11.27
C GLN A 10 12.45 6.48 11.42
N ARG A 11 13.02 5.69 10.49
CA ARG A 11 14.46 5.44 10.45
C ARG A 11 15.26 6.75 10.33
N ILE A 12 14.92 7.60 9.35
CA ILE A 12 15.59 8.89 9.18
C ILE A 12 15.49 9.74 10.45
N LEU A 13 14.30 9.80 11.07
CA LEU A 13 14.11 10.57 12.30
C LEU A 13 14.98 10.03 13.45
N ASN A 14 15.00 8.71 13.62
CA ASN A 14 15.81 8.06 14.66
C ASN A 14 17.31 8.29 14.42
N ASP A 15 17.78 8.13 13.17
CA ASP A 15 19.19 8.34 12.81
C ASP A 15 19.62 9.80 13.06
N VAL A 16 18.76 10.78 12.77
CA VAL A 16 19.02 12.20 13.05
C VAL A 16 19.09 12.46 14.56
N ILE A 17 18.15 11.89 15.34
CA ILE A 17 18.14 12.02 16.81
C ILE A 17 19.42 11.40 17.42
N GLU A 18 19.83 10.25 16.92
CA GLU A 18 21.05 9.60 17.40
C GLU A 18 22.30 10.42 17.07
N ALA A 19 22.40 10.94 15.85
CA ALA A 19 23.51 11.77 15.42
C ALA A 19 23.61 13.11 16.20
N LEU A 20 22.49 13.64 16.72
CA LEU A 20 22.47 14.83 17.57
C LEU A 20 23.19 14.66 18.92
N LYS A 21 23.50 13.43 19.35
CA LYS A 21 24.27 13.18 20.56
C LYS A 21 25.75 13.60 20.41
N ASP A 22 26.28 13.51 19.18
CA ASP A 22 27.70 13.73 18.89
C ASP A 22 27.94 14.95 17.99
N HIS A 23 26.90 15.46 17.31
CA HIS A 23 26.99 16.54 16.34
C HIS A 23 25.97 17.64 16.61
N ARG A 24 26.32 18.89 16.38
CA ARG A 24 25.46 20.07 16.63
C ARG A 24 24.70 20.54 15.40
N ALA A 25 25.06 20.06 14.21
CA ALA A 25 24.41 20.38 12.95
C ALA A 25 24.35 19.14 12.07
N ILE A 26 23.17 18.79 11.58
CA ILE A 26 22.91 17.56 10.83
C ILE A 26 22.10 17.88 9.58
N ASP A 27 22.54 17.35 8.46
CA ASP A 27 21.79 17.28 7.21
C ASP A 27 21.41 15.83 6.87
N VAL A 28 20.34 15.65 6.13
CA VAL A 28 19.95 14.37 5.56
C VAL A 28 20.17 14.41 4.07
N ALA A 29 20.95 13.49 3.52
CA ALA A 29 21.25 13.48 2.10
C ALA A 29 21.41 12.08 1.51
N ILE A 30 21.20 11.98 0.19
CA ILE A 30 21.41 10.77 -0.61
C ILE A 30 22.47 10.98 -1.68
N PRO A 31 23.17 9.92 -2.15
CA PRO A 31 24.09 10.03 -3.28
C PRO A 31 23.42 10.63 -4.52
N SER A 32 24.11 11.44 -5.29
CA SER A 32 23.59 11.87 -6.59
C SER A 32 23.62 10.71 -7.57
N ALA A 33 22.46 10.38 -8.15
CA ALA A 33 22.35 9.38 -9.22
C ALA A 33 22.82 9.94 -10.56
N ASP A 34 22.60 11.25 -10.78
CA ASP A 34 22.91 11.92 -12.03
C ASP A 34 24.31 12.54 -12.02
N THR A 35 24.87 12.73 -13.20
CA THR A 35 26.08 13.54 -13.38
C THR A 35 25.71 15.00 -13.26
N ILE A 36 26.32 15.70 -12.29
CA ILE A 36 26.14 17.13 -12.11
C ILE A 36 27.19 17.85 -12.97
N ILE A 37 26.74 18.87 -13.69
CA ILE A 37 27.59 19.74 -14.50
C ILE A 37 27.44 21.17 -14.01
N GLU A 38 28.55 21.92 -13.99
CA GLU A 38 28.53 23.38 -13.83
C GLU A 38 28.60 24.01 -15.22
N VAL A 39 27.85 25.08 -15.43
CA VAL A 39 27.83 25.83 -16.69
C VAL A 39 28.21 27.28 -16.46
N ASP A 40 28.89 27.88 -17.43
CA ASP A 40 29.18 29.31 -17.45
C ASP A 40 27.96 30.13 -17.93
N ASP A 41 28.08 31.45 -17.89
CA ASP A 41 27.03 32.40 -18.30
C ASP A 41 26.64 32.26 -19.79
N LYS A 42 27.45 31.57 -20.59
CA LYS A 42 27.23 31.33 -22.03
C LYS A 42 26.61 29.96 -22.29
N GLY A 43 26.40 29.15 -21.24
CA GLY A 43 25.80 27.82 -21.34
C GLY A 43 26.79 26.69 -21.68
N TYR A 44 28.11 26.92 -21.64
CA TYR A 44 29.13 25.88 -21.80
C TYR A 44 29.43 25.19 -20.47
N ILE A 45 29.75 23.89 -20.53
CA ILE A 45 30.19 23.16 -19.34
C ILE A 45 31.54 23.73 -18.87
N SER A 46 31.56 24.25 -17.63
CA SER A 46 32.77 24.77 -16.99
C SER A 46 33.44 23.72 -16.11
N SER A 47 32.67 22.83 -15.48
CA SER A 47 33.21 21.74 -14.67
C SER A 47 32.26 20.57 -14.58
N ILE A 48 32.81 19.37 -14.28
CA ILE A 48 32.06 18.16 -13.96
C ILE A 48 32.62 17.62 -12.64
N PRO A 49 31.98 17.96 -11.50
CA PRO A 49 32.44 17.53 -10.19
C PRO A 49 32.45 16.01 -10.01
N ASP A 50 33.32 15.47 -9.16
CA ASP A 50 33.37 14.07 -8.83
C ASP A 50 32.06 13.62 -8.13
N ARG A 51 31.24 12.85 -8.84
CA ARG A 51 29.94 12.37 -8.36
C ARG A 51 30.03 11.58 -7.05
N SER A 52 31.13 10.90 -6.78
CA SER A 52 31.30 10.11 -5.55
C SER A 52 31.19 10.97 -4.28
N LYS A 53 31.50 12.26 -4.38
CA LYS A 53 31.45 13.24 -3.30
C LYS A 53 30.16 14.05 -3.26
N LEU A 54 29.31 13.92 -4.28
CA LEU A 54 28.08 14.71 -4.38
C LEU A 54 26.91 14.00 -3.70
N ARG A 55 26.12 14.80 -2.99
CA ARG A 55 24.91 14.37 -2.32
C ARG A 55 23.77 15.32 -2.67
N ARG A 56 22.56 14.80 -2.76
CA ARG A 56 21.34 15.59 -2.84
C ARG A 56 20.79 15.78 -1.44
N GLY A 57 20.75 17.03 -0.95
CA GLY A 57 20.21 17.39 0.35
C GLY A 57 18.72 17.07 0.43
N GLN A 58 18.31 16.58 1.59
CA GLN A 58 16.92 16.32 1.93
C GLN A 58 16.58 17.04 3.24
N THR A 59 15.44 16.75 3.83
CA THR A 59 15.08 17.11 5.19
C THR A 59 14.54 15.89 5.93
N PRO A 60 14.58 15.84 7.29
CA PRO A 60 14.84 16.95 8.22
C PRO A 60 16.28 17.40 8.25
N GLN A 61 16.50 18.69 8.55
CA GLN A 61 17.76 19.23 9.02
C GLN A 61 17.62 19.51 10.51
N ALA A 62 18.66 19.26 11.29
CA ALA A 62 18.59 19.40 12.73
C ALA A 62 19.81 20.11 13.29
N PHE A 63 19.59 20.99 14.27
CA PHE A 63 20.62 21.87 14.81
C PHE A 63 20.49 22.04 16.32
N ASP A 64 21.63 22.24 16.98
CA ASP A 64 21.64 22.87 18.28
C ASP A 64 21.02 24.28 18.16
N ARG A 65 20.10 24.58 19.07
CA ARG A 65 19.30 25.81 19.01
C ARG A 65 20.13 27.06 19.02
N GLN A 66 21.17 27.10 19.87
CA GLN A 66 22.00 28.29 20.00
C GLN A 66 22.90 28.49 18.76
N LEU A 67 23.44 27.39 18.24
CA LEU A 67 24.25 27.40 17.03
C LEU A 67 23.51 28.01 15.84
N ILE A 68 22.29 27.52 15.54
CA ILE A 68 21.54 28.01 14.39
C ILE A 68 21.07 29.47 14.59
N ALA A 69 20.68 29.83 15.82
CA ALA A 69 20.29 31.20 16.13
C ALA A 69 21.45 32.19 15.93
N ASP A 70 22.65 31.88 16.45
CA ASP A 70 23.85 32.70 16.28
C ASP A 70 24.27 32.81 14.81
N ALA A 71 24.17 31.74 14.05
CA ALA A 71 24.46 31.72 12.63
C ALA A 71 23.50 32.64 11.84
N TYR A 72 22.22 32.61 12.11
CA TYR A 72 21.23 33.50 11.50
C TYR A 72 21.42 34.95 11.94
N GLU A 73 21.78 35.23 13.21
CA GLU A 73 22.05 36.60 13.67
C GLU A 73 23.22 37.23 12.89
N ARG A 74 24.23 36.43 12.57
CA ARG A 74 25.36 36.88 11.74
C ARG A 74 24.95 37.02 10.27
N ALA A 75 24.21 36.05 9.74
CA ALA A 75 23.75 36.05 8.36
C ALA A 75 22.90 37.28 8.03
N LEU A 76 21.95 37.64 8.92
CA LEU A 76 21.07 38.80 8.74
C LEU A 76 21.78 40.16 8.77
N LYS A 77 23.02 40.22 9.26
CA LYS A 77 23.90 41.43 9.20
C LYS A 77 24.69 41.51 7.88
N ASP A 78 24.72 40.45 7.08
CA ASP A 78 25.41 40.41 5.79
C ASP A 78 24.50 40.93 4.67
N PRO A 79 24.80 42.10 4.03
CA PRO A 79 23.99 42.60 2.92
C PRO A 79 23.93 41.67 1.69
N GLN A 80 24.85 40.72 1.60
CA GLN A 80 24.95 39.76 0.51
C GLN A 80 24.39 38.37 0.93
N PHE A 81 23.61 38.30 2.02
CA PHE A 81 23.05 37.05 2.51
C PHE A 81 22.17 36.39 1.44
N LYS A 82 22.59 35.22 1.05
CA LYS A 82 21.79 34.28 0.20
C LYS A 82 22.01 32.87 0.71
N THR A 83 20.96 32.14 0.85
CA THR A 83 21.02 30.72 1.23
C THR A 83 19.94 29.92 0.50
N THR A 84 20.15 28.63 0.36
CA THR A 84 19.19 27.68 -0.18
C THR A 84 18.54 26.84 0.92
N ASP A 85 19.22 26.72 2.08
CA ASP A 85 18.79 25.94 3.24
C ASP A 85 19.50 26.38 4.53
N ASP A 86 19.10 25.80 5.67
CA ASP A 86 19.64 26.12 6.99
C ASP A 86 21.07 25.60 7.17
N CYS A 87 21.43 24.48 6.55
CA CYS A 87 22.78 23.93 6.58
C CYS A 87 23.78 24.89 5.89
N GLY A 88 23.35 25.55 4.81
CA GLY A 88 24.13 26.60 4.14
C GLY A 88 24.40 27.79 5.03
N VAL A 89 23.45 28.17 5.89
CA VAL A 89 23.64 29.26 6.87
C VAL A 89 24.67 28.86 7.91
N VAL A 90 24.52 27.70 8.55
CA VAL A 90 25.48 27.20 9.54
C VAL A 90 26.87 27.11 8.93
N ARG A 91 26.98 26.55 7.74
CA ARG A 91 28.27 26.35 7.05
C ARG A 91 28.99 27.64 6.68
N LYS A 92 28.25 28.71 6.38
CA LYS A 92 28.83 30.02 5.98
C LYS A 92 29.11 30.91 7.18
N TYR A 93 28.28 30.89 8.22
CA TYR A 93 28.32 31.85 9.32
C TYR A 93 28.74 31.24 10.67
N SER A 94 29.20 29.98 10.68
CA SER A 94 29.83 29.35 11.83
C SER A 94 31.00 28.45 11.40
N ASP A 95 31.86 28.05 12.37
CA ASP A 95 32.91 27.07 12.13
C ASP A 95 32.47 25.63 12.38
N GLU A 96 31.22 25.43 12.74
CA GLU A 96 30.66 24.10 13.05
C GLU A 96 30.51 23.27 11.78
N PRO A 97 31.04 22.03 11.77
CA PRO A 97 30.83 21.12 10.67
C PRO A 97 29.38 20.60 10.65
N VAL A 98 28.82 20.39 9.46
CA VAL A 98 27.51 19.76 9.28
C VAL A 98 27.72 18.27 8.99
N PHE A 99 27.22 17.41 9.87
CA PHE A 99 27.27 15.96 9.70
C PHE A 99 26.13 15.48 8.79
N VAL A 100 26.41 14.48 7.93
CA VAL A 100 25.41 13.99 6.95
C VAL A 100 24.89 12.62 7.37
N VAL A 101 23.61 12.53 7.65
CA VAL A 101 22.87 11.29 7.85
C VAL A 101 22.35 10.78 6.51
N ARG A 102 22.35 9.46 6.31
CA ARG A 102 21.86 8.84 5.07
C ARG A 102 20.35 8.94 4.96
N GLY A 103 19.87 9.63 3.93
CA GLY A 103 18.46 9.72 3.56
C GLY A 103 17.93 8.48 2.81
N GLU A 104 16.77 8.65 2.19
CA GLU A 104 16.09 7.64 1.37
C GLU A 104 15.60 8.25 0.07
N GLU A 105 15.65 7.47 -1.03
CA GLU A 105 15.11 7.91 -2.33
C GLU A 105 13.60 8.22 -2.24
N SER A 106 12.86 7.49 -1.41
CA SER A 106 11.44 7.71 -1.17
C SER A 106 11.13 9.03 -0.45
N ASN A 107 12.09 9.63 0.29
CA ASN A 107 11.94 10.93 0.94
C ASN A 107 12.11 12.09 -0.06
N MET A 108 11.41 11.98 -1.19
CA MET A 108 11.44 12.96 -2.26
C MET A 108 10.67 14.23 -1.91
N LYS A 109 11.06 15.35 -2.53
CA LYS A 109 10.35 16.63 -2.41
C LYS A 109 9.32 16.76 -3.51
N LEU A 110 8.09 17.08 -3.15
CA LEU A 110 7.05 17.49 -4.10
C LEU A 110 7.41 18.87 -4.66
N THR A 111 7.96 18.90 -5.86
CA THR A 111 8.42 20.14 -6.51
C THR A 111 7.67 20.41 -7.80
N TYR A 112 7.41 19.37 -8.57
CA TYR A 112 6.70 19.43 -9.84
C TYR A 112 5.36 18.69 -9.76
N ARG A 113 4.46 19.01 -10.68
CA ARG A 113 3.13 18.36 -10.73
C ARG A 113 3.22 16.85 -10.90
N GLU A 114 4.21 16.39 -11.65
CA GLU A 114 4.47 14.98 -11.91
C GLU A 114 4.85 14.20 -10.65
N ASP A 115 5.46 14.87 -9.67
CA ASP A 115 5.86 14.26 -8.40
C ASP A 115 4.65 13.78 -7.59
N THR A 116 3.46 14.35 -7.81
CA THR A 116 2.22 13.91 -7.13
C THR A 116 1.89 12.46 -7.46
N TYR A 117 2.05 12.06 -8.72
CA TYR A 117 1.81 10.67 -9.16
C TYR A 117 2.82 9.70 -8.55
N MET A 118 4.09 10.12 -8.50
CA MET A 118 5.16 9.33 -7.87
C MET A 118 4.92 9.18 -6.37
N LEU A 119 4.59 10.27 -5.67
CA LEU A 119 4.31 10.26 -4.24
C LEU A 119 3.09 9.41 -3.90
N ASP A 120 2.00 9.53 -4.65
CA ASP A 120 0.81 8.68 -4.46
C ASP A 120 1.18 7.19 -4.54
N LYS A 121 1.98 6.81 -5.56
CA LYS A 121 2.45 5.44 -5.68
C LYS A 121 3.39 5.01 -4.56
N LEU A 122 4.27 5.88 -4.11
CA LEU A 122 5.15 5.61 -2.98
C LEU A 122 4.38 5.49 -1.66
N PHE A 123 3.33 6.28 -1.44
CA PHE A 123 2.42 6.11 -0.31
C PHE A 123 1.75 4.74 -0.32
N GLN A 124 1.23 4.32 -1.47
CA GLN A 124 0.65 2.99 -1.64
C GLN A 124 1.67 1.89 -1.31
N LEU A 125 2.92 2.03 -1.72
CA LEU A 125 3.99 1.06 -1.45
C LEU A 125 4.42 1.04 0.02
N LYS A 126 4.48 2.19 0.71
CA LYS A 126 4.85 2.26 2.14
C LYS A 126 3.82 1.61 3.05
N ASN A 127 2.53 1.71 2.72
CA ASN A 127 1.47 1.07 3.49
C ASN A 127 1.45 -0.46 3.35
N THR A 128 2.34 -1.02 2.52
CA THR A 128 2.52 -2.47 2.35
C THR A 128 3.57 -3.08 3.28
N GLU A 129 4.27 -2.28 4.11
CA GLU A 129 5.16 -2.86 5.12
C GLU A 129 4.34 -3.61 6.18
N PRO A 130 4.57 -4.92 6.35
CA PRO A 130 3.76 -5.74 7.23
C PRO A 130 4.00 -5.33 8.69
N GLN A 131 2.95 -4.94 9.40
CA GLN A 131 3.03 -4.95 10.86
C GLN A 131 3.41 -6.36 11.32
N ASP A 132 4.29 -6.48 12.30
CA ASP A 132 4.67 -7.77 12.85
C ASP A 132 3.46 -8.39 13.56
N ILE A 133 2.97 -9.52 13.02
CA ILE A 133 1.84 -10.26 13.58
C ILE A 133 2.26 -11.44 14.44
N SER A 134 3.51 -11.50 14.90
CA SER A 134 3.99 -12.58 15.75
C SER A 134 3.16 -12.76 17.06
N HIS A 135 2.30 -11.78 17.39
CA HIS A 135 1.40 -11.80 18.55
C HIS A 135 -0.10 -11.68 18.19
N VAL A 136 -0.50 -12.02 16.96
CA VAL A 136 -1.91 -11.84 16.47
C VAL A 136 -2.90 -12.82 17.12
N GLY A 137 -2.46 -13.84 17.84
CA GLY A 137 -3.32 -14.90 18.38
C GLY A 137 -4.52 -14.45 19.22
N ASP A 138 -4.47 -13.24 19.83
CA ASP A 138 -5.57 -12.74 20.66
C ASP A 138 -6.41 -11.63 20.01
N ILE A 139 -5.92 -11.02 18.93
CA ILE A 139 -6.60 -9.86 18.30
C ILE A 139 -7.90 -10.26 17.60
N PHE A 140 -7.96 -11.50 17.08
CA PHE A 140 -9.16 -12.03 16.40
C PHE A 140 -10.07 -12.81 17.33
N ARG A 141 -9.69 -13.03 18.59
CA ARG A 141 -10.57 -13.68 19.56
C ARG A 141 -11.86 -12.88 19.73
N ASP A 142 -12.99 -13.56 19.76
CA ASP A 142 -14.33 -12.99 19.85
C ASP A 142 -14.73 -12.09 18.66
N LYS A 143 -13.97 -12.11 17.58
CA LYS A 143 -14.31 -11.44 16.32
C LYS A 143 -15.04 -12.36 15.38
N VAL A 144 -15.93 -11.77 14.58
CA VAL A 144 -16.73 -12.48 13.58
C VAL A 144 -16.30 -12.04 12.19
N ALA A 145 -15.94 -13.02 11.37
CA ALA A 145 -15.53 -12.81 9.98
C ALA A 145 -16.46 -13.55 9.00
N VAL A 146 -16.83 -12.88 7.91
CA VAL A 146 -17.54 -13.47 6.78
C VAL A 146 -16.58 -13.48 5.58
N VAL A 147 -16.38 -14.68 5.00
CA VAL A 147 -15.48 -14.88 3.86
C VAL A 147 -16.26 -15.40 2.66
N PHE A 148 -16.41 -14.55 1.64
CA PHE A 148 -16.94 -14.97 0.34
C PHE A 148 -15.82 -15.52 -0.53
N GLY A 149 -15.97 -16.76 -1.01
CA GLY A 149 -14.96 -17.48 -1.79
C GLY A 149 -13.98 -18.27 -0.92
N GLY A 150 -14.37 -18.70 0.29
CA GLY A 150 -13.53 -19.39 1.25
C GLY A 150 -13.26 -20.88 0.97
N SER A 151 -13.83 -21.48 -0.07
CA SER A 151 -13.77 -22.92 -0.31
C SER A 151 -12.41 -23.44 -0.81
N TYR A 152 -11.60 -22.61 -1.47
CA TYR A 152 -10.28 -23.02 -1.97
C TYR A 152 -9.33 -21.81 -2.15
N GLY A 153 -8.05 -22.12 -2.39
CA GLY A 153 -7.01 -21.14 -2.69
C GLY A 153 -6.81 -20.13 -1.56
N ILE A 154 -6.69 -18.84 -1.90
CA ILE A 154 -6.44 -17.77 -0.94
C ILE A 154 -7.54 -17.70 0.13
N GLY A 155 -8.81 -17.77 -0.28
CA GLY A 155 -9.94 -17.67 0.64
C GLY A 155 -9.92 -18.77 1.70
N LYS A 156 -9.63 -20.01 1.33
CA LYS A 156 -9.52 -21.14 2.27
C LYS A 156 -8.42 -20.88 3.31
N ASN A 157 -7.26 -20.43 2.89
CA ASN A 157 -6.15 -20.11 3.82
C ASN A 157 -6.51 -18.96 4.77
N ILE A 158 -7.27 -17.97 4.31
CA ILE A 158 -7.77 -16.89 5.18
C ILE A 158 -8.73 -17.45 6.23
N VAL A 159 -9.67 -18.33 5.85
CA VAL A 159 -10.59 -18.99 6.78
C VAL A 159 -9.81 -19.74 7.85
N GLU A 160 -8.92 -20.65 7.43
CA GLU A 160 -8.10 -21.47 8.33
C GLU A 160 -7.26 -20.63 9.32
N MET A 161 -6.64 -19.55 8.84
CA MET A 161 -5.82 -18.67 9.69
C MET A 161 -6.67 -17.84 10.67
N LEU A 162 -7.84 -17.37 10.27
CA LEU A 162 -8.76 -16.65 11.15
C LEU A 162 -9.29 -17.57 12.26
N GLU A 163 -9.69 -18.79 11.92
CA GLU A 163 -10.14 -19.79 12.88
C GLU A 163 -9.03 -20.18 13.87
N GLN A 164 -7.81 -20.41 13.38
CA GLN A 164 -6.64 -20.67 14.22
C GLN A 164 -6.31 -19.50 15.15
N SER A 165 -6.65 -18.27 14.76
CA SER A 165 -6.48 -17.06 15.54
C SER A 165 -7.68 -16.74 16.47
N GLY A 166 -8.64 -17.69 16.60
CA GLY A 166 -9.76 -17.61 17.52
C GLY A 166 -10.98 -16.82 17.03
N ALA A 167 -11.02 -16.40 15.75
CA ALA A 167 -12.20 -15.77 15.17
C ALA A 167 -13.31 -16.81 14.89
N ARG A 168 -14.55 -16.37 15.00
CA ARG A 168 -15.69 -17.12 14.47
C ARG A 168 -15.85 -16.78 12.98
N VAL A 169 -15.73 -17.80 12.11
CA VAL A 169 -15.71 -17.60 10.65
C VAL A 169 -16.93 -18.21 9.99
N PHE A 170 -17.58 -17.43 9.13
CA PHE A 170 -18.62 -17.89 8.21
C PHE A 170 -18.06 -17.86 6.78
N SER A 171 -17.95 -19.03 6.16
CA SER A 171 -17.40 -19.19 4.83
C SER A 171 -18.49 -19.52 3.81
N TYR A 172 -18.58 -18.70 2.76
CA TYR A 172 -19.59 -18.84 1.72
C TYR A 172 -18.96 -18.96 0.32
N SER A 173 -19.50 -19.88 -0.48
CA SER A 173 -19.07 -20.09 -1.85
C SER A 173 -20.19 -20.66 -2.73
N ARG A 174 -20.02 -20.60 -4.04
CA ARG A 174 -20.98 -21.25 -4.97
C ARG A 174 -20.98 -22.77 -4.88
N THR A 175 -19.84 -23.36 -4.54
CA THR A 175 -19.64 -24.81 -4.54
C THR A 175 -20.17 -25.50 -3.27
N GLU A 176 -20.08 -24.81 -2.12
CA GLU A 176 -20.42 -25.43 -0.82
C GLU A 176 -21.81 -25.03 -0.32
N ASN A 177 -22.18 -23.77 -0.45
CA ASN A 177 -23.41 -23.22 0.11
C ASN A 177 -24.32 -22.54 -0.92
N HIS A 178 -23.99 -22.66 -2.21
CA HIS A 178 -24.73 -22.04 -3.31
C HIS A 178 -24.95 -20.53 -3.16
N ILE A 179 -23.95 -19.83 -2.58
CA ILE A 179 -23.93 -18.38 -2.48
C ILE A 179 -23.10 -17.82 -3.63
N ASP A 180 -23.76 -17.09 -4.53
CA ASP A 180 -23.11 -16.38 -5.63
C ASP A 180 -23.06 -14.87 -5.33
N VAL A 181 -21.87 -14.33 -5.17
CA VAL A 181 -21.69 -12.88 -4.92
C VAL A 181 -22.25 -12.00 -6.06
N GLY A 182 -22.37 -12.56 -7.27
CA GLY A 182 -23.04 -11.91 -8.39
C GLY A 182 -24.55 -11.72 -8.18
N GLN A 183 -25.16 -12.43 -7.24
CA GLN A 183 -26.57 -12.28 -6.86
C GLN A 183 -26.65 -11.54 -5.54
N ARG A 184 -27.26 -10.36 -5.53
CA ARG A 184 -27.34 -9.50 -4.35
C ARG A 184 -28.09 -10.18 -3.21
N GLU A 185 -29.16 -10.91 -3.52
CA GLU A 185 -30.01 -11.62 -2.58
C GLU A 185 -29.24 -12.74 -1.86
N ASP A 186 -28.30 -13.40 -2.54
CA ASP A 186 -27.45 -14.43 -1.94
C ASP A 186 -26.48 -13.80 -0.92
N VAL A 187 -25.90 -12.66 -1.25
CA VAL A 187 -25.01 -11.91 -0.35
C VAL A 187 -25.78 -11.45 0.89
N ALA A 188 -26.96 -10.85 0.70
CA ALA A 188 -27.83 -10.41 1.78
C ALA A 188 -28.19 -11.57 2.72
N ARG A 189 -28.61 -12.71 2.16
CA ARG A 189 -28.94 -13.91 2.92
C ARG A 189 -27.75 -14.42 3.75
N ALA A 190 -26.56 -14.51 3.17
CA ALA A 190 -25.36 -14.97 3.84
C ALA A 190 -24.96 -14.06 5.01
N LEU A 191 -25.01 -12.76 4.84
CA LEU A 191 -24.69 -11.79 5.90
C LEU A 191 -25.75 -11.78 7.01
N THR A 192 -27.02 -11.88 6.66
CA THR A 192 -28.12 -12.01 7.63
C THR A 192 -27.95 -13.27 8.48
N GLU A 193 -27.71 -14.42 7.84
CA GLU A 193 -27.46 -15.68 8.53
C GLU A 193 -26.29 -15.59 9.51
N ALA A 194 -25.15 -15.04 9.06
CA ALA A 194 -23.97 -14.87 9.90
C ALA A 194 -24.25 -13.95 11.10
N HIS A 195 -24.96 -12.85 10.87
CA HIS A 195 -25.32 -11.91 11.92
C HIS A 195 -26.32 -12.50 12.91
N GLU A 196 -27.35 -13.20 12.46
CA GLU A 196 -28.32 -13.86 13.35
C GLU A 196 -27.66 -14.90 14.26
N GLN A 197 -26.66 -15.63 13.73
CA GLN A 197 -25.95 -16.64 14.51
C GLN A 197 -24.89 -16.09 15.46
N ALA A 198 -24.28 -14.93 15.14
CA ALA A 198 -23.14 -14.41 15.89
C ALA A 198 -23.41 -13.08 16.61
N GLY A 199 -24.49 -12.37 16.27
CA GLY A 199 -24.87 -11.09 16.85
C GLY A 199 -24.05 -9.89 16.38
N ARG A 200 -22.99 -10.12 15.57
CA ARG A 200 -22.10 -9.09 15.03
C ARG A 200 -21.34 -9.57 13.79
N ILE A 201 -20.81 -8.64 13.01
CA ILE A 201 -19.84 -8.91 11.93
C ILE A 201 -18.75 -7.84 12.04
N ASP A 202 -17.51 -8.27 12.27
CA ASP A 202 -16.36 -7.38 12.40
C ASP A 202 -15.59 -7.26 11.07
N TYR A 203 -15.52 -8.37 10.33
CA TYR A 203 -14.72 -8.44 9.10
C TYR A 203 -15.54 -9.10 7.98
N VAL A 204 -15.43 -8.50 6.78
CA VAL A 204 -15.94 -9.13 5.57
C VAL A 204 -14.81 -9.20 4.55
N ILE A 205 -14.55 -10.38 4.01
CA ILE A 205 -13.49 -10.63 3.04
C ILE A 205 -14.11 -11.27 1.80
N CYS A 206 -13.89 -10.68 0.62
CA CYS A 206 -14.37 -11.23 -0.64
C CYS A 206 -13.19 -11.60 -1.55
N THR A 207 -12.91 -12.91 -1.61
CA THR A 207 -11.91 -13.49 -2.52
C THR A 207 -12.55 -14.05 -3.79
N ALA A 208 -13.88 -14.04 -3.88
CA ALA A 208 -14.61 -14.55 -5.02
C ALA A 208 -14.20 -13.83 -6.32
N GLY A 209 -13.98 -14.60 -7.37
CA GLY A 209 -13.62 -14.07 -8.67
C GLY A 209 -13.45 -15.17 -9.70
N VAL A 210 -13.53 -14.80 -10.97
CA VAL A 210 -13.35 -15.69 -12.12
C VAL A 210 -12.33 -15.09 -13.09
N LEU A 211 -11.50 -15.94 -13.67
CA LEU A 211 -10.54 -15.59 -14.71
C LEU A 211 -10.77 -16.49 -15.91
N ASN A 212 -11.03 -15.88 -17.05
CA ASN A 212 -11.13 -16.53 -18.35
C ASN A 212 -10.01 -15.95 -19.22
N LYS A 213 -9.15 -16.83 -19.75
CA LYS A 213 -7.99 -16.45 -20.56
C LYS A 213 -8.20 -16.86 -21.99
N GLU A 214 -8.73 -15.94 -22.79
CA GLU A 214 -8.91 -16.10 -24.23
C GLU A 214 -8.96 -14.75 -24.95
N PRO A 215 -8.78 -14.68 -26.27
CA PRO A 215 -8.93 -13.45 -27.03
C PRO A 215 -10.36 -12.88 -26.88
N LEU A 216 -10.50 -11.56 -26.75
CA LEU A 216 -11.80 -10.92 -26.65
C LEU A 216 -12.73 -11.23 -27.85
N THR A 217 -12.15 -11.39 -29.02
CA THR A 217 -12.89 -11.68 -30.26
C THR A 217 -13.49 -13.08 -30.33
N THR A 218 -13.04 -14.01 -29.48
CA THR A 218 -13.56 -15.39 -29.42
C THR A 218 -14.36 -15.66 -28.16
N MET A 219 -14.30 -14.75 -27.19
CA MET A 219 -15.04 -14.90 -25.92
C MET A 219 -16.54 -14.74 -26.16
N ASP A 220 -17.32 -15.69 -25.75
CA ASP A 220 -18.77 -15.57 -25.84
C ASP A 220 -19.30 -14.51 -24.84
N TYR A 221 -20.43 -13.90 -25.20
CA TYR A 221 -20.95 -12.77 -24.43
C TYR A 221 -21.46 -13.18 -23.04
N ALA A 222 -21.93 -14.41 -22.87
CA ALA A 222 -22.37 -14.93 -21.57
C ALA A 222 -21.17 -15.05 -20.60
N THR A 223 -20.01 -15.49 -21.10
CA THR A 223 -18.76 -15.53 -20.34
C THR A 223 -18.32 -14.12 -19.92
N ILE A 224 -18.43 -13.12 -20.81
CA ILE A 224 -18.15 -11.71 -20.47
C ILE A 224 -19.09 -11.24 -19.35
N GLN A 225 -20.40 -11.45 -19.52
CA GLN A 225 -21.39 -11.04 -18.52
C GLN A 225 -21.13 -11.72 -17.17
N ALA A 226 -20.88 -13.03 -17.14
CA ALA A 226 -20.59 -13.78 -15.92
C ALA A 226 -19.32 -13.28 -15.22
N ALA A 227 -18.28 -12.91 -15.97
CA ALA A 227 -17.05 -12.34 -15.42
C ALA A 227 -17.29 -10.96 -14.79
N VAL A 228 -18.03 -10.08 -15.45
CA VAL A 228 -18.38 -8.75 -14.90
C VAL A 228 -19.31 -8.90 -13.69
N GLN A 229 -20.29 -9.79 -13.78
CA GLN A 229 -21.24 -10.06 -12.70
C GLN A 229 -20.52 -10.54 -11.44
N THR A 230 -19.64 -11.53 -11.56
CA THR A 230 -18.92 -12.05 -10.38
C THR A 230 -17.85 -11.08 -9.89
N ASN A 231 -16.98 -10.57 -10.78
CA ASN A 231 -15.80 -9.81 -10.35
C ASN A 231 -16.13 -8.38 -9.91
N TYR A 232 -17.04 -7.70 -10.58
CA TYR A 232 -17.34 -6.30 -10.30
C TYR A 232 -18.66 -6.11 -9.57
N LEU A 233 -19.79 -6.59 -10.12
CA LEU A 233 -21.07 -6.43 -9.43
C LEU A 233 -21.11 -7.22 -8.13
N GLY A 234 -20.42 -8.38 -8.06
CA GLY A 234 -20.24 -9.12 -6.82
C GLY A 234 -19.48 -8.31 -5.75
N THR A 235 -18.47 -7.54 -6.15
CA THR A 235 -17.77 -6.61 -5.24
C THR A 235 -18.74 -5.53 -4.72
N VAL A 236 -19.53 -4.94 -5.61
CA VAL A 236 -20.51 -3.90 -5.25
C VAL A 236 -21.59 -4.47 -4.32
N ASN A 237 -22.12 -5.65 -4.63
CA ASN A 237 -23.13 -6.34 -3.79
C ASN A 237 -22.60 -6.59 -2.39
N VAL A 238 -21.38 -7.14 -2.28
CA VAL A 238 -20.76 -7.41 -0.96
C VAL A 238 -20.56 -6.14 -0.18
N ALA A 239 -20.08 -5.07 -0.80
CA ALA A 239 -19.88 -3.78 -0.12
C ALA A 239 -21.21 -3.21 0.37
N LEU A 240 -22.22 -3.19 -0.51
CA LEU A 240 -23.53 -2.62 -0.20
C LEU A 240 -24.23 -3.36 0.95
N GLU A 241 -24.25 -4.69 0.89
CA GLU A 241 -24.94 -5.51 1.91
C GLU A 241 -24.15 -5.64 3.22
N ALA A 242 -22.80 -5.52 3.20
CA ALA A 242 -21.96 -5.56 4.39
C ALA A 242 -22.01 -4.25 5.19
N HIS A 243 -22.23 -3.11 4.53
CA HIS A 243 -22.17 -1.78 5.15
C HIS A 243 -22.96 -1.67 6.47
N PRO A 244 -24.27 -2.03 6.57
CA PRO A 244 -25.04 -1.82 7.79
C PRO A 244 -24.52 -2.63 8.98
N TYR A 245 -23.89 -3.77 8.74
CA TYR A 245 -23.29 -4.61 9.77
C TYR A 245 -21.92 -4.06 10.20
N LEU A 246 -21.07 -3.71 9.24
CA LEU A 246 -19.73 -3.19 9.52
C LEU A 246 -19.77 -1.82 10.19
N LYS A 247 -20.77 -0.99 9.91
CA LYS A 247 -20.98 0.28 10.58
C LYS A 247 -21.21 0.12 12.10
N GLN A 248 -21.85 -0.97 12.53
CA GLN A 248 -22.11 -1.24 13.96
C GLN A 248 -20.85 -1.59 14.75
N THR A 249 -19.81 -2.09 14.05
CA THR A 249 -18.58 -2.61 14.66
C THR A 249 -17.35 -1.79 14.32
N GLU A 250 -17.50 -0.71 13.54
CA GLU A 250 -16.41 0.02 12.88
C GLU A 250 -15.49 -0.97 12.13
N GLY A 251 -16.14 -1.90 11.46
CA GLY A 251 -15.53 -3.11 10.91
C GLY A 251 -14.70 -2.87 9.65
N LYS A 252 -14.18 -3.96 9.08
CA LYS A 252 -13.28 -3.88 7.94
C LYS A 252 -13.71 -4.77 6.78
N LEU A 253 -13.54 -4.26 5.57
CA LEU A 253 -13.89 -4.92 4.31
C LEU A 253 -12.64 -5.07 3.42
N ILE A 254 -12.37 -6.29 2.96
CA ILE A 254 -11.22 -6.58 2.11
C ILE A 254 -11.68 -7.19 0.78
N PHE A 255 -11.23 -6.58 -0.31
CA PHE A 255 -11.37 -7.11 -1.66
C PHE A 255 -10.01 -7.54 -2.24
N PHE A 256 -10.06 -8.25 -3.37
CA PHE A 256 -8.87 -8.72 -4.06
C PHE A 256 -8.82 -8.20 -5.49
N THR A 257 -7.73 -7.51 -5.80
CA THR A 257 -7.38 -7.11 -7.15
C THR A 257 -6.32 -8.07 -7.75
N SER A 258 -5.57 -7.62 -8.71
CA SER A 258 -4.51 -8.39 -9.37
C SER A 258 -3.48 -7.42 -9.94
N SER A 259 -2.24 -7.83 -10.08
CA SER A 259 -1.19 -7.02 -10.75
C SER A 259 -1.58 -6.53 -12.15
N SER A 260 -2.65 -7.06 -12.74
CA SER A 260 -3.21 -6.58 -14.00
C SER A 260 -4.08 -5.32 -13.86
N TYR A 261 -4.34 -4.82 -12.65
CA TYR A 261 -5.10 -3.60 -12.46
C TYR A 261 -4.35 -2.34 -12.94
N THR A 262 -3.02 -2.34 -12.85
CA THR A 262 -2.18 -1.21 -13.29
C THR A 262 -1.94 -1.20 -14.80
N ARG A 263 -2.04 -2.35 -15.44
CA ARG A 263 -1.83 -2.52 -16.87
C ARG A 263 -2.61 -3.73 -17.38
N GLY A 264 -3.51 -3.51 -18.33
CA GLY A 264 -4.24 -4.58 -19.02
C GLY A 264 -3.29 -5.57 -19.66
N ARG A 265 -3.69 -6.83 -19.70
CA ARG A 265 -2.90 -7.93 -20.30
C ARG A 265 -3.69 -8.61 -21.40
N ALA A 266 -2.99 -9.00 -22.46
CA ALA A 266 -3.56 -9.74 -23.57
C ALA A 266 -4.21 -11.06 -23.07
N PHE A 267 -5.29 -11.44 -23.70
CA PHE A 267 -6.09 -12.66 -23.45
C PHE A 267 -6.92 -12.69 -22.17
N TYR A 268 -6.86 -11.69 -21.31
CA TYR A 268 -7.76 -11.55 -20.15
C TYR A 268 -8.13 -10.09 -19.87
N SER A 269 -8.52 -9.40 -20.95
CA SER A 269 -8.91 -7.99 -20.92
C SER A 269 -10.06 -7.72 -19.93
N ILE A 270 -11.11 -8.54 -19.94
CA ILE A 270 -12.26 -8.41 -19.05
C ILE A 270 -11.86 -8.59 -17.58
N TYR A 271 -11.02 -9.60 -17.28
CA TYR A 271 -10.49 -9.76 -15.94
C TYR A 271 -9.68 -8.55 -15.47
N SER A 272 -8.75 -8.08 -16.31
CA SER A 272 -7.91 -6.92 -15.98
C SER A 272 -8.74 -5.67 -15.72
N SER A 273 -9.73 -5.39 -16.57
CA SER A 273 -10.60 -4.22 -16.42
C SER A 273 -11.47 -4.29 -15.16
N THR A 274 -12.05 -5.47 -14.84
CA THR A 274 -12.81 -5.63 -13.59
C THR A 274 -11.91 -5.46 -12.35
N LYS A 275 -10.66 -5.94 -12.39
CA LYS A 275 -9.72 -5.78 -11.27
C LYS A 275 -9.23 -4.33 -11.10
N ALA A 276 -9.14 -3.55 -12.18
CA ALA A 276 -8.91 -2.11 -12.12
C ALA A 276 -10.13 -1.36 -11.55
N ALA A 277 -11.34 -1.73 -11.97
CA ALA A 277 -12.58 -1.16 -11.46
C ALA A 277 -12.74 -1.36 -9.95
N ILE A 278 -12.37 -2.53 -9.41
CA ILE A 278 -12.40 -2.80 -7.96
C ILE A 278 -11.50 -1.81 -7.20
N VAL A 279 -10.30 -1.52 -7.68
CA VAL A 279 -9.39 -0.58 -7.02
C VAL A 279 -10.00 0.81 -6.95
N ASN A 280 -10.50 1.31 -8.09
CA ASN A 280 -11.12 2.63 -8.14
C ASN A 280 -12.37 2.70 -7.24
N PHE A 281 -13.21 1.66 -7.25
CA PHE A 281 -14.38 1.53 -6.38
C PHE A 281 -14.01 1.59 -4.91
N VAL A 282 -13.03 0.81 -4.47
CA VAL A 282 -12.55 0.77 -3.07
C VAL A 282 -12.03 2.13 -2.61
N GLN A 283 -11.29 2.84 -3.47
CA GLN A 283 -10.77 4.18 -3.16
C GLN A 283 -11.89 5.21 -2.98
N ALA A 284 -12.94 5.15 -3.82
CA ALA A 284 -14.09 6.04 -3.70
C ALA A 284 -14.91 5.73 -2.43
N VAL A 285 -15.26 4.47 -2.22
CA VAL A 285 -16.06 4.03 -1.07
C VAL A 285 -15.33 4.28 0.26
N ALA A 286 -13.99 4.18 0.29
CA ALA A 286 -13.22 4.51 1.49
C ALA A 286 -13.43 5.97 1.93
N GLN A 287 -13.59 6.89 0.98
CA GLN A 287 -13.88 8.30 1.29
C GLN A 287 -15.34 8.51 1.69
N GLU A 288 -16.27 7.81 1.03
CA GLU A 288 -17.70 7.86 1.35
C GLU A 288 -18.01 7.37 2.77
N TRP A 289 -17.27 6.33 3.25
CA TRP A 289 -17.49 5.67 4.55
C TRP A 289 -16.57 6.17 5.66
N ASP A 290 -15.79 7.20 5.45
CA ASP A 290 -14.87 7.75 6.44
C ASP A 290 -15.60 8.12 7.75
N GLY A 291 -16.80 8.73 7.64
CA GLY A 291 -17.64 9.08 8.77
C GLY A 291 -18.32 7.90 9.49
N ASP A 292 -18.30 6.70 8.89
CA ASP A 292 -18.90 5.49 9.47
C ASP A 292 -17.88 4.61 10.21
N GLY A 293 -16.59 5.00 10.22
CA GLY A 293 -15.49 4.26 10.87
C GLY A 293 -15.07 2.99 10.13
N ILE A 294 -15.73 2.62 9.02
CA ILE A 294 -15.45 1.40 8.26
C ILE A 294 -14.12 1.57 7.49
N LYS A 295 -13.27 0.54 7.52
CA LYS A 295 -12.04 0.51 6.71
C LYS A 295 -12.20 -0.47 5.56
N ILE A 296 -11.92 -0.02 4.34
CA ILE A 296 -12.05 -0.84 3.12
C ILE A 296 -10.75 -0.79 2.33
N ASN A 297 -10.21 -1.97 1.97
CA ASN A 297 -8.94 -2.07 1.26
C ASN A 297 -8.96 -3.17 0.19
N CYS A 298 -7.96 -3.13 -0.70
CA CYS A 298 -7.68 -4.16 -1.69
C CYS A 298 -6.37 -4.89 -1.40
N ILE A 299 -6.35 -6.21 -1.48
CA ILE A 299 -5.12 -7.00 -1.56
C ILE A 299 -4.77 -7.22 -3.04
N ASN A 300 -3.53 -6.97 -3.40
CA ASN A 300 -2.97 -7.20 -4.74
C ASN A 300 -1.88 -8.28 -4.69
N PRO A 301 -2.25 -9.56 -4.77
CA PRO A 301 -1.27 -10.63 -4.75
C PRO A 301 -0.50 -10.71 -6.07
N GLU A 302 0.78 -11.00 -5.99
CA GLU A 302 1.58 -11.49 -7.11
C GLU A 302 1.04 -12.84 -7.60
N ARG A 303 1.64 -13.43 -8.64
CA ARG A 303 1.26 -14.75 -9.14
C ARG A 303 1.23 -15.77 -8.00
N THR A 304 0.04 -16.19 -7.61
CA THR A 304 -0.18 -17.05 -6.43
C THR A 304 -0.55 -18.47 -6.87
N LYS A 305 -0.01 -19.47 -6.20
CA LYS A 305 -0.29 -20.89 -6.41
C LYS A 305 -1.72 -21.21 -5.97
N THR A 306 -2.65 -21.18 -6.93
CA THR A 306 -4.08 -21.43 -6.68
C THR A 306 -4.67 -22.31 -7.79
N PRO A 307 -5.81 -23.01 -7.52
CA PRO A 307 -6.50 -23.76 -8.57
C PRO A 307 -6.90 -22.90 -9.77
N MET A 308 -7.33 -21.64 -9.53
CA MET A 308 -7.63 -20.68 -10.59
C MET A 308 -6.41 -20.41 -11.47
N ARG A 309 -5.24 -20.22 -10.86
CA ARG A 309 -3.99 -20.00 -11.59
C ARG A 309 -3.61 -21.20 -12.43
N GLN A 310 -3.61 -22.38 -11.82
CA GLN A 310 -3.26 -23.63 -12.50
C GLN A 310 -4.20 -23.92 -13.68
N LYS A 311 -5.50 -23.68 -13.53
CA LYS A 311 -6.49 -23.85 -14.61
C LYS A 311 -6.19 -22.98 -15.83
N ASN A 312 -5.72 -21.74 -15.63
CA ASN A 312 -5.54 -20.74 -16.69
C ASN A 312 -4.12 -20.68 -17.27
N PHE A 313 -3.10 -21.12 -16.51
CA PHE A 313 -1.68 -20.99 -16.89
C PHE A 313 -0.91 -22.31 -16.88
N GLY A 314 -1.55 -23.42 -16.49
CA GLY A 314 -0.89 -24.72 -16.34
C GLY A 314 -0.05 -24.82 -15.07
N ILE A 315 0.81 -25.83 -15.02
CA ILE A 315 1.72 -26.07 -13.90
C ILE A 315 2.95 -25.17 -14.10
N GLU A 316 3.21 -24.34 -13.12
CA GLU A 316 4.39 -23.46 -13.06
C GLU A 316 5.31 -23.91 -11.94
N PRO A 317 6.64 -23.67 -11.99
CA PRO A 317 7.56 -24.00 -10.90
C PRO A 317 7.18 -23.26 -9.60
N ASP A 318 7.20 -23.97 -8.47
CA ASP A 318 6.75 -23.45 -7.18
C ASP A 318 7.56 -22.23 -6.70
N ASP A 319 8.84 -22.20 -7.01
CA ASP A 319 9.75 -21.09 -6.71
C ASP A 319 9.42 -19.80 -7.50
N THR A 320 8.55 -19.88 -8.50
CA THR A 320 8.07 -18.72 -9.28
C THR A 320 6.74 -18.17 -8.78
N LEU A 321 6.10 -18.84 -7.85
CA LEU A 321 4.76 -18.51 -7.35
C LEU A 321 4.78 -18.04 -5.90
N LEU A 322 3.90 -17.11 -5.57
CA LEU A 322 3.58 -16.76 -4.20
C LEU A 322 2.70 -17.85 -3.57
N MET A 323 2.98 -18.22 -2.34
CA MET A 323 2.15 -19.19 -1.63
C MET A 323 0.90 -18.51 -1.08
N PRO A 324 -0.30 -19.17 -1.14
CA PRO A 324 -1.56 -18.60 -0.67
C PRO A 324 -1.53 -18.17 0.80
N GLU A 325 -0.78 -18.86 1.64
CA GLU A 325 -0.60 -18.57 3.06
C GLU A 325 0.00 -17.17 3.28
N ARG A 326 0.94 -16.76 2.43
CA ARG A 326 1.54 -15.40 2.50
C ARG A 326 0.53 -14.32 2.17
N VAL A 327 -0.41 -14.63 1.28
CA VAL A 327 -1.51 -13.70 0.95
C VAL A 327 -2.51 -13.62 2.09
N ALA A 328 -2.82 -14.75 2.72
CA ALA A 328 -3.66 -14.81 3.91
C ALA A 328 -3.05 -14.03 5.08
N GLU A 329 -1.76 -14.22 5.38
CA GLU A 329 -1.03 -13.42 6.39
C GLU A 329 -1.15 -11.91 6.11
N ALA A 330 -0.91 -11.46 4.89
CA ALA A 330 -1.02 -10.05 4.52
C ALA A 330 -2.46 -9.53 4.68
N THR A 331 -3.46 -10.37 4.39
CA THR A 331 -4.87 -10.04 4.59
C THR A 331 -5.18 -9.84 6.08
N LEU A 332 -4.75 -10.76 6.96
CA LEU A 332 -4.95 -10.63 8.40
C LEU A 332 -4.25 -9.38 8.96
N ARG A 333 -3.04 -9.09 8.49
CA ARG A 333 -2.32 -7.85 8.86
C ARG A 333 -3.10 -6.60 8.45
N THR A 334 -3.71 -6.60 7.27
CA THR A 334 -4.55 -5.49 6.80
C THR A 334 -5.79 -5.35 7.68
N LEU A 335 -6.38 -6.46 8.15
CA LEU A 335 -7.53 -6.43 9.07
C LEU A 335 -7.19 -5.80 10.44
N VAL A 336 -5.95 -5.83 10.88
CA VAL A 336 -5.54 -5.19 12.16
C VAL A 336 -4.98 -3.78 11.98
N SER A 337 -4.70 -3.35 10.76
CA SER A 337 -4.19 -2.00 10.45
C SER A 337 -5.33 -0.97 10.39
N ASP A 338 -5.01 0.31 10.52
CA ASP A 338 -5.96 1.42 10.41
C ASP A 338 -6.03 2.02 8.99
N CYS A 339 -5.36 1.40 8.01
CA CYS A 339 -5.40 1.88 6.64
C CYS A 339 -6.77 1.69 6.00
N THR A 340 -7.15 2.62 5.12
CA THR A 340 -8.35 2.54 4.28
C THR A 340 -8.07 3.09 2.89
N GLY A 341 -8.79 2.60 1.87
CA GLY A 341 -8.62 3.01 0.47
C GLY A 341 -7.32 2.54 -0.17
N GLN A 342 -6.59 1.61 0.46
CA GLN A 342 -5.25 1.20 0.04
C GLN A 342 -5.27 -0.07 -0.82
N VAL A 343 -4.25 -0.17 -1.67
CA VAL A 343 -3.94 -1.40 -2.41
C VAL A 343 -2.68 -2.01 -1.80
N ILE A 344 -2.84 -3.11 -1.09
CA ILE A 344 -1.76 -3.80 -0.39
C ILE A 344 -1.10 -4.80 -1.33
N ASP A 345 0.09 -4.49 -1.78
CA ASP A 345 0.89 -5.35 -2.65
C ASP A 345 1.50 -6.52 -1.86
N VAL A 346 1.21 -7.75 -2.26
CA VAL A 346 1.83 -8.94 -1.67
C VAL A 346 2.77 -9.56 -2.69
N ARG A 347 4.08 -9.47 -2.42
CA ARG A 347 5.16 -9.90 -3.30
C ARG A 347 5.95 -11.04 -2.68
N ARG A 348 6.58 -11.85 -3.53
CA ARG A 348 7.61 -12.79 -3.08
C ARG A 348 8.82 -12.02 -2.58
N LYS A 349 9.42 -12.48 -1.49
CA LYS A 349 10.76 -12.02 -1.13
C LYS A 349 11.74 -12.69 -2.12
N VAL A 350 12.42 -11.91 -2.92
CA VAL A 350 13.57 -12.37 -3.68
C VAL A 350 14.75 -12.22 -2.74
N GLU A 351 15.32 -13.32 -2.27
CA GLU A 351 16.61 -13.30 -1.58
C GLU A 351 17.67 -12.89 -2.63
N ASN A 352 18.29 -11.72 -2.41
CA ASN A 352 19.42 -11.22 -3.20
C ASN A 352 20.71 -11.87 -2.71
#